data_68fb35410d28895be6468c55c43d0832
#
_entry.id   68fb35410d28895be6468c55c43d0832
#
_cell.length_a   1.000
_cell.length_b   1.000
_cell.length_c   1.000
_cell.angle_alpha   90.00
_cell.angle_beta   90.00
_cell.angle_gamma   90.00
#
_symmetry.space_group_name_H-M   'P 1'
#
loop_
_entity.id
_entity.type
_entity.pdbx_description
1 polymer ?
#
loop_
_entity_poly.entity_id
_entity_poly.type
_entity_poly.pdbx_seq_one_letter_code
_entity_poly.pdbx_strand_id
1 'polypeptide(L)'
;HILAEADHVGSTSSLLDFVQRDPAGTFIVATEAGILHRMREAVPHKVLIPAPAHANNTCACSECPYMKRNTVRKMYTALRDGRPAIELPEDVRRGAERSLRRMLALG
;
A
#
# COMPACT_ATOMS: atom_id res chain seq x y z
N HIS A 1 -17.25 1.78 -9.81
CA HIS A 1 -17.78 0.41 -9.90
C HIS A 1 -17.16 -0.52 -8.84
N ILE A 2 -15.84 -0.61 -8.69
CA ILE A 2 -15.20 -1.52 -7.70
C ILE A 2 -15.66 -1.22 -6.27
N LEU A 3 -15.80 0.05 -5.88
CA LEU A 3 -16.26 0.41 -4.53
C LEU A 3 -17.68 -0.03 -4.22
N ALA A 4 -18.53 -0.18 -5.24
CA ALA A 4 -19.91 -0.62 -5.07
C ALA A 4 -20.02 -2.14 -4.89
N GLU A 5 -18.99 -2.88 -5.32
CA GLU A 5 -18.92 -4.35 -5.24
C GLU A 5 -18.06 -4.83 -4.08
N ALA A 6 -17.41 -3.91 -3.36
CA ALA A 6 -16.48 -4.27 -2.29
C ALA A 6 -17.22 -4.46 -0.95
N ASP A 7 -17.00 -5.60 -0.31
CA ASP A 7 -17.51 -5.89 1.04
C ASP A 7 -16.83 -5.03 2.11
N HIS A 8 -15.56 -4.67 1.89
CA HIS A 8 -14.80 -3.81 2.79
C HIS A 8 -13.84 -2.90 2.04
N VAL A 9 -13.80 -1.63 2.45
CA VAL A 9 -12.89 -0.59 1.92
C VAL A 9 -12.20 0.09 3.10
N GLY A 10 -10.87 0.15 3.05
CA GLY A 10 -10.12 0.75 4.15
C GLY A 10 -8.61 0.81 3.92
N SER A 11 -7.89 1.20 4.96
CA SER A 11 -6.42 1.16 4.98
C SER A 11 -5.90 -0.28 4.94
N THR A 12 -4.62 -0.48 4.65
CA THR A 12 -3.98 -1.81 4.70
C THR A 12 -4.13 -2.49 6.05
N SER A 13 -4.08 -1.76 7.15
CA SER A 13 -4.33 -2.28 8.50
C SER A 13 -5.79 -2.72 8.67
N SER A 14 -6.73 -1.89 8.22
CA SER A 14 -8.16 -2.20 8.26
C SER A 14 -8.51 -3.44 7.42
N LEU A 15 -7.89 -3.58 6.24
CA LEU A 15 -8.05 -4.78 5.40
C LEU A 15 -7.52 -6.04 6.10
N LEU A 16 -6.36 -5.94 6.76
CA LEU A 16 -5.80 -7.04 7.52
C LEU A 16 -6.72 -7.45 8.69
N ASP A 17 -7.18 -6.48 9.46
CA ASP A 17 -8.11 -6.72 10.58
C ASP A 17 -9.43 -7.34 10.10
N PHE A 18 -9.95 -6.87 8.97
CA PHE A 18 -11.17 -7.42 8.37
C PHE A 18 -10.99 -8.90 8.01
N VAL A 19 -9.92 -9.22 7.27
CA VAL A 19 -9.62 -10.60 6.86
C VAL A 19 -9.41 -11.53 8.07
N GLN A 20 -8.89 -11.02 9.19
CA GLN A 20 -8.72 -11.81 10.42
C GLN A 20 -10.05 -12.13 11.11
N ARG A 21 -10.97 -11.18 11.12
CA ARG A 21 -12.24 -11.27 11.89
C ARG A 21 -13.38 -11.88 11.12
N ASP A 22 -13.44 -11.67 9.83
CA ASP A 22 -14.52 -12.17 8.99
C ASP A 22 -14.46 -13.71 8.90
N PRO A 23 -15.60 -14.42 8.98
CA PRO A 23 -15.64 -15.88 8.93
C PRO A 23 -15.35 -16.48 7.55
N ALA A 24 -15.36 -15.69 6.48
CA ALA A 24 -15.11 -16.20 5.13
C ALA A 24 -13.72 -16.83 5.00
N GLY A 25 -13.63 -17.90 4.23
CA GLY A 25 -12.39 -18.61 3.95
C GLY A 25 -11.63 -18.11 2.73
N THR A 26 -12.26 -17.27 1.90
CA THR A 26 -11.66 -16.76 0.64
C THR A 26 -11.93 -15.28 0.47
N PHE A 27 -10.89 -14.53 0.09
CA PHE A 27 -10.96 -13.08 -0.14
C PHE A 27 -10.28 -12.71 -1.45
N ILE A 28 -10.92 -11.84 -2.23
CA ILE A 28 -10.31 -11.14 -3.36
C ILE A 28 -9.79 -9.81 -2.83
N VAL A 29 -8.49 -9.59 -2.93
CA VAL A 29 -7.83 -8.42 -2.35
C VAL A 29 -7.36 -7.48 -3.45
N ALA A 30 -8.01 -6.32 -3.57
CA ALA A 30 -7.73 -5.29 -4.57
C ALA A 30 -6.83 -4.19 -3.98
N THR A 31 -5.57 -4.50 -3.73
CA THR A 31 -4.54 -3.56 -3.25
C THR A 31 -3.16 -3.99 -3.75
N GLU A 32 -2.11 -3.30 -3.32
CA GLU A 32 -0.73 -3.68 -3.67
C GLU A 32 -0.40 -5.08 -3.15
N ALA A 33 0.15 -5.94 -4.02
CA ALA A 33 0.32 -7.37 -3.73
C ALA A 33 1.27 -7.67 -2.56
N GLY A 34 2.15 -6.75 -2.18
CA GLY A 34 3.08 -6.93 -1.07
C GLY A 34 2.40 -7.17 0.28
N ILE A 35 1.18 -6.63 0.48
CA ILE A 35 0.42 -6.86 1.72
C ILE A 35 -0.07 -8.30 1.86
N LEU A 36 -0.26 -9.02 0.74
CA LEU A 36 -0.74 -10.40 0.74
C LEU A 36 0.21 -11.34 1.49
N HIS A 37 1.51 -11.05 1.49
CA HIS A 37 2.47 -11.83 2.27
C HIS A 37 2.13 -11.75 3.77
N ARG A 38 2.00 -10.55 4.31
CA ARG A 38 1.60 -10.35 5.73
C ARG A 38 0.22 -10.92 6.04
N MET A 39 -0.72 -10.78 5.12
CA MET A 39 -2.05 -11.37 5.31
C MET A 39 -1.98 -12.90 5.38
N ARG A 40 -1.20 -13.56 4.50
CA ARG A 40 -1.03 -15.01 4.53
C ARG A 40 -0.35 -15.51 5.81
N GLU A 41 0.58 -14.75 6.35
CA GLU A 41 1.19 -15.06 7.65
C GLU A 41 0.17 -14.96 8.80
N ALA A 42 -0.71 -13.95 8.75
CA ALA A 42 -1.72 -13.73 9.78
C ALA A 42 -2.91 -14.70 9.71
N VAL A 43 -3.27 -15.17 8.51
CA VAL A 43 -4.39 -16.08 8.28
C VAL A 43 -4.01 -17.22 7.31
N PRO A 44 -3.10 -18.12 7.72
CA PRO A 44 -2.55 -19.15 6.83
C PRO A 44 -3.59 -20.17 6.35
N HIS A 45 -4.74 -20.23 7.02
CA HIS A 45 -5.86 -21.12 6.69
C HIS A 45 -6.84 -20.51 5.68
N LYS A 46 -6.66 -19.24 5.27
CA LYS A 46 -7.54 -18.54 4.34
C LYS A 46 -6.92 -18.40 2.95
N VAL A 47 -7.76 -18.40 1.93
CA VAL A 47 -7.34 -18.21 0.54
C VAL A 47 -7.40 -16.73 0.20
N LEU A 48 -6.26 -16.14 -0.15
CA LEU A 48 -6.13 -14.74 -0.52
C LEU A 48 -5.76 -14.63 -1.99
N ILE A 49 -6.67 -14.10 -2.78
CA ILE A 49 -6.55 -13.97 -4.24
C ILE A 49 -6.30 -12.48 -4.55
N PRO A 50 -5.17 -12.12 -5.17
CA PRO A 50 -4.99 -10.76 -5.64
C PRO A 50 -6.00 -10.47 -6.76
N ALA A 51 -6.61 -9.28 -6.75
CA ALA A 51 -7.46 -8.87 -7.85
C ALA A 51 -6.66 -8.89 -9.16
N PRO A 52 -7.25 -9.36 -10.28
CA PRO A 52 -6.54 -9.49 -11.53
C PRO A 52 -6.10 -8.11 -12.06
N ALA A 53 -4.85 -8.05 -12.54
CA ALA A 53 -4.35 -6.92 -13.27
C ALA A 53 -5.03 -6.86 -14.64
N HIS A 54 -5.50 -5.67 -15.06
CA HIS A 54 -6.01 -5.51 -16.41
C HIS A 54 -4.90 -5.68 -17.46
N ALA A 55 -5.22 -6.31 -18.57
CA ALA A 55 -4.29 -6.70 -19.63
C ALA A 55 -3.58 -5.52 -20.36
N ASN A 56 -3.97 -4.30 -20.11
CA ASN A 56 -3.42 -3.10 -20.76
C ASN A 56 -2.47 -2.26 -19.92
N ASN A 57 -1.84 -2.86 -18.93
CA ASN A 57 -0.55 -2.49 -18.32
C ASN A 57 -0.26 -1.02 -17.94
N THR A 58 -1.21 -0.12 -17.93
CA THR A 58 -0.96 1.26 -17.52
C THR A 58 -1.06 1.48 -16.02
N CYS A 59 -1.70 0.56 -15.33
CA CYS A 59 -1.68 0.42 -13.86
C CYS A 59 -2.06 -1.03 -13.54
N ALA A 60 -1.18 -1.93 -13.79
CA ALA A 60 -1.37 -3.35 -13.47
C ALA A 60 -1.21 -3.59 -11.97
N CYS A 61 -2.24 -3.18 -11.33
CA CYS A 61 -1.98 -2.72 -10.11
C CYS A 61 -2.21 -3.58 -8.90
N SER A 62 -1.68 -4.75 -8.93
CA SER A 62 -1.27 -5.43 -7.71
C SER A 62 0.19 -5.13 -7.34
N GLU A 63 0.99 -4.49 -8.23
CA GLU A 63 2.39 -4.18 -7.94
C GLU A 63 2.77 -2.77 -8.42
N CYS A 64 3.22 -1.93 -7.49
CA CYS A 64 3.72 -0.60 -7.82
C CYS A 64 5.18 -0.68 -8.31
N PRO A 65 5.49 -0.37 -9.58
CA PRO A 65 6.84 -0.45 -10.10
C PRO A 65 7.80 0.52 -9.42
N TYR A 66 7.29 1.61 -8.85
CA TYR A 66 8.11 2.58 -8.10
C TYR A 66 8.50 2.01 -6.73
N MET A 67 7.61 1.34 -6.03
CA MET A 67 7.91 0.68 -4.76
C MET A 67 8.94 -0.45 -4.94
N LYS A 68 8.89 -1.18 -6.06
CA LYS A 68 9.84 -2.24 -6.40
C LYS A 68 11.26 -1.72 -6.70
N ARG A 69 11.45 -0.42 -6.88
CA ARG A 69 12.79 0.20 -6.99
C ARG A 69 13.53 0.27 -5.65
N ASN A 70 12.81 0.19 -4.55
CA ASN A 70 13.40 0.13 -3.22
C ASN A 70 13.91 -1.30 -2.95
N THR A 71 15.17 -1.41 -2.58
CA THR A 71 15.81 -2.68 -2.21
C THR A 71 16.41 -2.57 -0.83
N VAL A 72 16.55 -3.70 -0.13
CA VAL A 72 17.20 -3.75 1.19
C VAL A 72 18.59 -3.10 1.14
N ARG A 73 19.36 -3.37 0.08
CA ARG A 73 20.69 -2.76 -0.11
C ARG A 73 20.63 -1.24 -0.21
N LYS A 74 19.67 -0.69 -0.98
CA LYS A 74 19.48 0.77 -1.08
C LYS A 74 19.10 1.39 0.26
N MET A 75 18.19 0.74 0.99
CA MET A 75 17.80 1.18 2.33
C MET A 75 18.99 1.16 3.30
N TYR A 76 19.75 0.09 3.32
CA TYR A 76 20.97 -0.01 4.13
C TYR A 76 21.97 1.11 3.79
N THR A 77 22.24 1.32 2.50
CA THR A 77 23.17 2.38 2.05
C THR A 77 22.67 3.77 2.44
N ALA A 78 21.38 4.04 2.26
CA ALA A 78 20.78 5.32 2.64
C ALA A 78 20.89 5.59 4.15
N LEU A 79 20.65 4.58 4.99
CA LEU A 79 20.78 4.70 6.44
C LEU A 79 22.24 4.87 6.88
N ARG A 80 23.16 4.13 6.28
CA ARG A 80 24.58 4.19 6.61
C ARG A 80 25.22 5.52 6.22
N ASP A 81 24.92 6.00 5.00
CA ASP A 81 25.62 7.13 4.38
C ASP A 81 24.81 8.44 4.45
N GLY A 82 23.57 8.39 4.92
CA GLY A 82 22.64 9.52 4.90
C GLY A 82 22.29 10.03 3.49
N ARG A 83 22.42 9.15 2.47
CA ARG A 83 22.26 9.51 1.06
C ARG A 83 21.49 8.44 0.28
N PRO A 84 20.73 8.83 -0.78
CA PRO A 84 20.50 10.22 -1.22
C PRO A 84 19.56 10.97 -0.26
N ALA A 85 19.84 12.25 0.00
CA ALA A 85 18.88 13.14 0.64
C ALA A 85 17.90 13.65 -0.41
N ILE A 86 16.63 13.73 -0.05
CA ILE A 86 15.61 14.33 -0.90
C ILE A 86 15.47 15.80 -0.52
N GLU A 87 15.88 16.67 -1.42
CA GLU A 87 15.77 18.11 -1.27
C GLU A 87 14.64 18.62 -2.17
N LEU A 88 13.77 19.44 -1.63
CA LEU A 88 12.67 20.07 -2.36
C LEU A 88 12.86 21.58 -2.36
N PRO A 89 12.49 22.28 -3.45
CA PRO A 89 12.37 23.72 -3.43
C PRO A 89 11.46 24.18 -2.28
N GLU A 90 11.83 25.28 -1.62
CA GLU A 90 11.17 25.70 -0.37
C GLU A 90 9.69 26.05 -0.58
N ASP A 91 9.32 26.62 -1.72
CA ASP A 91 7.93 26.90 -2.09
C ASP A 91 7.10 25.62 -2.21
N VAL A 92 7.65 24.56 -2.82
CA VAL A 92 7.01 23.23 -2.93
C VAL A 92 6.87 22.61 -1.55
N ARG A 93 7.92 22.64 -0.74
CA ARG A 93 7.91 22.13 0.64
C ARG A 93 6.83 22.78 1.49
N ARG A 94 6.74 24.13 1.46
CA ARG A 94 5.71 24.88 2.19
C ARG A 94 4.29 24.60 1.69
N GLY A 95 4.13 24.44 0.38
CA GLY A 95 2.85 24.04 -0.20
C GLY A 95 2.38 22.68 0.30
N ALA A 96 3.27 21.68 0.27
CA ALA A 96 3.00 20.33 0.76
C ALA A 96 2.71 20.31 2.28
N GLU A 97 3.49 21.06 3.07
CA GLU A 97 3.30 21.15 4.53
C GLU A 97 1.91 21.67 4.89
N ARG A 98 1.40 22.69 4.19
CA ARG A 98 0.04 23.20 4.40
C ARG A 98 -1.03 22.13 4.19
N SER A 99 -0.89 21.35 3.13
CA SER A 99 -1.81 20.25 2.81
C SER A 99 -1.78 19.16 3.89
N LEU A 100 -0.60 18.76 4.34
CA LEU A 100 -0.42 17.80 5.42
C LEU A 100 -1.01 18.29 6.75
N ARG A 101 -0.73 19.54 7.13
CA ARG A 101 -1.31 20.14 8.34
C ARG A 101 -2.85 20.17 8.29
N ARG A 102 -3.40 20.49 7.11
CA ARG A 102 -4.87 20.47 6.91
C ARG A 102 -5.43 19.07 7.08
N MET A 103 -4.80 18.07 6.49
CA MET A 103 -5.21 16.68 6.61
C MET A 103 -5.19 16.23 8.09
N LEU A 104 -4.11 16.50 8.81
CA LEU A 104 -3.99 16.15 10.24
C LEU A 104 -5.01 16.88 11.14
N ALA A 105 -5.45 18.07 10.73
CA ALA A 105 -6.48 18.83 11.48
C ALA A 105 -7.91 18.30 11.23
N LEU A 106 -8.11 17.46 10.23
CA LEU A 106 -9.42 16.89 9.89
C LEU A 106 -9.60 15.45 10.40
N GLY A 107 -8.51 14.79 10.78
CA GLY A 107 -8.46 13.40 11.21
C GLY A 107 -8.40 13.20 12.65
#